data_761ecaa03d8de2bd4ff62dcd26f52eea
#
_entry.id   761ecaa03d8de2bd4ff62dcd26f52eea
#
_cell.length_a   1.000
_cell.length_b   1.000
_cell.length_c   1.000
_cell.angle_alpha   90.00
_cell.angle_beta   90.00
_cell.angle_gamma   90.00
#
_symmetry.space_group_name_H-M   'P 1'
#
loop_
_entity.id
_entity.type
_entity.pdbx_description
1 polymer ?
#
loop_
_entity_poly.entity_id
_entity_poly.type
_entity_poly.pdbx_seq_one_letter_code
_entity_poly.pdbx_strand_id
1 'polypeptide(L)'
;MIGLSNPELCYRFVRLSRLCCYIVVAFAVAFVGLTLAGAGFVFNFTHSVPFGLYKEISNPAKAPHTPAPYVFFCPDVRWPGMKGEPNYRKPMRTCPDGFAPLIKPVVAWPGDTVETSSQGVTVNGQLLANTLTVDRDSAGHPIRPYAYGTYYVQPGQLWVVSSFSPKSFDSRYFGPIPARSVRHWVQPFLVENQYHPASSTK
;
A
#
# COMPACT_ATOMS: atom_id res chain seq x y z
N MET A 1 -12.79 60.94 -9.20
CA MET A 1 -12.99 59.75 -10.03
C MET A 1 -11.64 59.33 -10.55
N ILE A 2 -11.03 58.30 -9.94
CA ILE A 2 -9.72 57.81 -10.38
C ILE A 2 -10.01 56.76 -11.46
N GLY A 3 -9.69 57.14 -12.71
CA GLY A 3 -9.97 56.33 -13.89
C GLY A 3 -9.07 55.08 -13.94
N LEU A 4 -9.69 53.91 -13.81
CA LEU A 4 -9.09 52.60 -14.08
C LEU A 4 -8.98 52.36 -15.59
N SER A 5 -8.18 53.17 -16.29
CA SER A 5 -8.01 53.05 -17.75
C SER A 5 -6.60 52.57 -18.16
N ASN A 6 -5.84 51.98 -17.24
CA ASN A 6 -4.54 51.41 -17.60
C ASN A 6 -4.64 49.88 -17.72
N PRO A 7 -4.65 49.32 -18.94
CA PRO A 7 -4.80 47.86 -19.17
C PRO A 7 -3.69 47.05 -18.53
N GLU A 8 -2.49 47.63 -18.38
CA GLU A 8 -1.40 46.96 -17.66
C GLU A 8 -1.67 46.81 -16.16
N LEU A 9 -2.29 47.81 -15.54
CA LEU A 9 -2.64 47.78 -14.13
C LEU A 9 -3.72 46.74 -13.85
N CYS A 10 -4.71 46.65 -14.74
CA CYS A 10 -5.76 45.61 -14.65
C CYS A 10 -5.19 44.20 -14.84
N TYR A 11 -4.29 44.01 -15.79
CA TYR A 11 -3.62 42.73 -16.02
C TYR A 11 -2.76 42.30 -14.81
N ARG A 12 -1.99 43.23 -14.24
CA ARG A 12 -1.20 42.96 -13.01
C ARG A 12 -2.09 42.62 -11.83
N PHE A 13 -3.22 43.28 -11.67
CA PHE A 13 -4.18 42.98 -10.59
C PHE A 13 -4.80 41.59 -10.74
N VAL A 14 -5.23 41.23 -11.94
CA VAL A 14 -5.78 39.90 -12.25
C VAL A 14 -4.73 38.80 -12.03
N ARG A 15 -3.48 39.05 -12.43
CA ARG A 15 -2.38 38.08 -12.21
C ARG A 15 -2.07 37.91 -10.73
N LEU A 16 -2.06 39.02 -9.97
CA LEU A 16 -1.81 38.97 -8.52
C LEU A 16 -2.94 38.24 -7.76
N SER A 17 -4.20 38.52 -8.14
CA SER A 17 -5.35 37.83 -7.52
C SER A 17 -5.35 36.32 -7.78
N ARG A 18 -4.98 35.89 -8.99
CA ARG A 18 -4.81 34.46 -9.32
C ARG A 18 -3.69 33.83 -8.49
N LEU A 19 -2.55 34.52 -8.35
CA LEU A 19 -1.45 34.02 -7.52
C LEU A 19 -1.86 33.88 -6.06
N CYS A 20 -2.54 34.90 -5.49
CA CYS A 20 -3.08 34.80 -4.13
C CYS A 20 -4.06 33.63 -3.98
N CYS A 21 -4.94 33.40 -4.96
CA CYS A 21 -5.86 32.26 -4.94
C CYS A 21 -5.10 30.91 -4.91
N TYR A 22 -4.07 30.74 -5.75
CA TYR A 22 -3.25 29.52 -5.76
C TYR A 22 -2.52 29.31 -4.43
N ILE A 23 -2.00 30.38 -3.82
CA ILE A 23 -1.34 30.30 -2.52
C ILE A 23 -2.33 29.85 -1.43
N VAL A 24 -3.52 30.44 -1.39
CA VAL A 24 -4.56 30.07 -0.41
C VAL A 24 -4.99 28.63 -0.58
N VAL A 25 -5.20 28.17 -1.82
CA VAL A 25 -5.53 26.76 -2.11
C VAL A 25 -4.40 25.83 -1.68
N ALA A 26 -3.15 26.17 -1.96
CA ALA A 26 -2.01 25.37 -1.55
C ALA A 26 -1.90 25.25 -0.02
N PHE A 27 -2.10 26.36 0.70
CA PHE A 27 -2.13 26.33 2.18
C PHE A 27 -3.29 25.51 2.72
N ALA A 28 -4.48 25.60 2.14
CA ALA A 28 -5.64 24.81 2.55
C ALA A 28 -5.39 23.31 2.34
N VAL A 29 -4.83 22.92 1.19
CA VAL A 29 -4.47 21.52 0.89
C VAL A 29 -3.41 21.02 1.87
N ALA A 30 -2.36 21.81 2.13
CA ALA A 30 -1.32 21.45 3.09
C ALA A 30 -1.88 21.31 4.51
N PHE A 31 -2.75 22.22 4.93
CA PHE A 31 -3.41 22.16 6.24
C PHE A 31 -4.28 20.91 6.39
N VAL A 32 -5.11 20.59 5.39
CA VAL A 32 -5.92 19.36 5.37
C VAL A 32 -5.01 18.14 5.41
N GLY A 33 -3.94 18.12 4.63
CA GLY A 33 -2.97 17.01 4.63
C GLY A 33 -2.33 16.79 6.00
N LEU A 34 -1.91 17.87 6.67
CA LEU A 34 -1.32 17.81 8.00
C LEU A 34 -2.34 17.33 9.06
N THR A 35 -3.58 17.80 8.99
CA THR A 35 -4.62 17.39 9.93
C THR A 35 -5.00 15.92 9.76
N LEU A 36 -5.10 15.44 8.53
CA LEU A 36 -5.36 14.03 8.25
C LEU A 36 -4.21 13.14 8.72
N ALA A 37 -2.96 13.52 8.48
CA ALA A 37 -1.79 12.79 8.97
C ALA A 37 -1.75 12.77 10.51
N GLY A 38 -2.00 13.90 11.17
CA GLY A 38 -2.09 13.98 12.63
C GLY A 38 -3.24 13.17 13.23
N ALA A 39 -4.29 12.93 12.47
CA ALA A 39 -5.40 12.05 12.85
C ALA A 39 -5.14 10.56 12.53
N GLY A 40 -3.93 10.18 12.11
CA GLY A 40 -3.56 8.80 11.79
C GLY A 40 -4.14 8.30 10.47
N PHE A 41 -4.28 9.18 9.48
CA PHE A 41 -4.64 8.77 8.13
C PHE A 41 -3.40 8.63 7.25
N VAL A 42 -3.38 7.58 6.44
CA VAL A 42 -2.31 7.28 5.48
C VAL A 42 -2.93 7.10 4.10
N PHE A 43 -2.31 7.69 3.08
CA PHE A 43 -2.78 7.56 1.70
C PHE A 43 -1.95 6.53 0.93
N ASN A 44 -2.63 5.58 0.27
CA ASN A 44 -2.02 4.62 -0.64
C ASN A 44 -2.18 5.08 -2.09
N PHE A 45 -1.04 5.22 -2.79
CA PHE A 45 -0.96 5.62 -4.20
C PHE A 45 -0.65 4.43 -5.13
N THR A 46 -0.67 3.20 -4.62
CA THR A 46 -0.29 2.01 -5.39
C THR A 46 -1.50 1.13 -5.68
N HIS A 47 -1.47 0.41 -6.80
CA HIS A 47 -2.55 -0.51 -7.19
C HIS A 47 -2.32 -1.96 -6.73
N SER A 48 -1.40 -2.19 -5.80
CA SER A 48 -1.22 -3.53 -5.21
C SER A 48 -2.26 -3.85 -4.13
N VAL A 49 -2.93 -2.82 -3.61
CA VAL A 49 -4.09 -2.84 -2.72
C VAL A 49 -5.01 -1.69 -3.13
N PRO A 50 -6.26 -1.61 -2.69
CA PRO A 50 -7.17 -0.53 -3.06
C PRO A 50 -6.54 0.86 -2.90
N PHE A 51 -6.64 1.68 -3.93
CA PHE A 51 -6.16 3.07 -3.91
C PHE A 51 -7.02 3.91 -2.98
N GLY A 52 -6.41 4.79 -2.18
CA GLY A 52 -7.17 5.71 -1.33
C GLY A 52 -6.64 5.86 0.09
N LEU A 53 -7.54 6.25 0.98
CA LEU A 53 -7.25 6.65 2.35
C LEU A 53 -7.46 5.49 3.33
N TYR A 54 -6.48 5.27 4.19
CA TYR A 54 -6.48 4.26 5.23
C TYR A 54 -6.40 4.93 6.60
N LYS A 55 -7.09 4.38 7.58
CA LYS A 55 -7.07 4.83 8.98
C LYS A 55 -6.14 3.94 9.81
N GLU A 56 -5.24 4.55 10.56
CA GLU A 56 -4.43 3.84 11.53
C GLU A 56 -5.29 3.24 12.64
N ILE A 57 -4.97 2.00 13.01
CA ILE A 57 -5.62 1.27 14.10
C ILE A 57 -4.58 0.93 15.16
N SER A 58 -4.96 1.12 16.43
CA SER A 58 -4.15 0.71 17.57
C SER A 58 -4.47 -0.73 17.94
N ASN A 59 -3.42 -1.54 18.12
CA ASN A 59 -3.50 -2.92 18.61
C ASN A 59 -4.33 -3.91 17.74
N PRO A 60 -3.79 -4.36 16.62
CA PRO A 60 -4.44 -5.28 15.68
C PRO A 60 -4.73 -6.67 16.28
N ALA A 61 -4.03 -7.09 17.34
CA ALA A 61 -4.29 -8.36 18.02
C ALA A 61 -5.70 -8.41 18.64
N LYS A 62 -6.37 -7.26 18.79
CA LYS A 62 -7.76 -7.15 19.26
C LYS A 62 -8.75 -6.88 18.12
N ALA A 63 -8.26 -6.63 16.91
CA ALA A 63 -9.14 -6.48 15.75
C ALA A 63 -9.62 -7.87 15.30
N PRO A 64 -10.90 -8.07 15.01
CA PRO A 64 -11.34 -9.28 14.35
C PRO A 64 -10.59 -9.40 13.02
N HIS A 65 -10.17 -10.61 12.66
CA HIS A 65 -9.43 -10.88 11.42
C HIS A 65 -10.25 -10.57 10.14
N THR A 66 -11.45 -10.03 10.29
CA THR A 66 -12.38 -9.69 9.22
C THR A 66 -12.96 -8.28 9.43
N PRO A 67 -12.70 -7.30 8.56
CA PRO A 67 -11.79 -7.38 7.41
C PRO A 67 -10.32 -7.46 7.86
N ALA A 68 -9.51 -8.18 7.08
CA ALA A 68 -8.09 -8.33 7.37
C ALA A 68 -7.40 -6.96 7.49
N PRO A 69 -6.65 -6.69 8.57
CA PRO A 69 -5.93 -5.43 8.70
C PRO A 69 -4.80 -5.37 7.67
N TYR A 70 -4.46 -4.16 7.27
CA TYR A 70 -3.32 -3.88 6.42
C TYR A 70 -2.15 -3.42 7.27
N VAL A 71 -0.96 -3.68 6.79
CA VAL A 71 0.28 -3.22 7.41
C VAL A 71 1.07 -2.34 6.46
N PHE A 72 1.55 -1.20 6.97
CA PHE A 72 2.67 -0.48 6.39
C PHE A 72 3.94 -1.02 7.03
N PHE A 73 4.86 -1.53 6.24
CA PHE A 73 6.11 -2.08 6.74
C PHE A 73 7.29 -1.70 5.86
N CYS A 74 8.45 -1.61 6.49
CA CYS A 74 9.70 -1.43 5.78
C CYS A 74 10.32 -2.81 5.54
N PRO A 75 10.37 -3.28 4.28
CA PRO A 75 10.96 -4.57 3.97
C PRO A 75 12.46 -4.58 4.23
N ASP A 76 13.01 -5.77 4.45
CA ASP A 76 14.45 -5.95 4.54
C ASP A 76 15.07 -5.78 3.15
N VAL A 77 16.10 -4.97 3.05
CA VAL A 77 16.82 -4.71 1.78
C VAL A 77 17.48 -5.97 1.18
N ARG A 78 17.62 -7.03 1.98
CA ARG A 78 18.16 -8.33 1.54
C ARG A 78 17.15 -9.17 0.76
N TRP A 79 15.87 -8.84 0.85
CA TRP A 79 14.85 -9.59 0.10
C TRP A 79 14.94 -9.29 -1.39
N PRO A 80 14.66 -10.27 -2.25
CA PRO A 80 14.63 -10.07 -3.68
C PRO A 80 13.73 -8.89 -4.07
N GLY A 81 14.13 -8.08 -5.06
CA GLY A 81 13.35 -6.94 -5.53
C GLY A 81 13.26 -5.74 -4.57
N MET A 82 14.02 -5.75 -3.46
CA MET A 82 14.05 -4.65 -2.48
C MET A 82 15.26 -3.73 -2.63
N LYS A 83 16.28 -4.17 -3.37
CA LYS A 83 17.50 -3.43 -3.66
C LYS A 83 17.96 -3.77 -5.08
N GLY A 84 18.47 -2.77 -5.79
CA GLY A 84 18.95 -2.92 -7.17
C GLY A 84 17.82 -2.87 -8.20
N GLU A 85 18.05 -3.45 -9.38
CA GLU A 85 17.07 -3.52 -10.46
C GLU A 85 16.59 -4.98 -10.64
N PRO A 86 15.27 -5.22 -10.73
CA PRO A 86 14.20 -4.24 -10.54
C PRO A 86 13.97 -3.90 -9.05
N ASN A 87 13.72 -2.62 -8.75
CA ASN A 87 13.27 -2.21 -7.43
C ASN A 87 11.77 -1.90 -7.48
N TYR A 88 10.98 -2.65 -6.72
CA TYR A 88 9.52 -2.50 -6.67
C TYR A 88 9.05 -1.36 -5.77
N ARG A 89 9.99 -0.56 -5.24
CA ARG A 89 9.71 0.55 -4.31
C ARG A 89 10.21 1.87 -4.89
N LYS A 90 9.43 2.93 -4.71
CA LYS A 90 9.84 4.29 -5.11
C LYS A 90 10.82 4.87 -4.10
N PRO A 91 11.80 5.69 -4.54
CA PRO A 91 12.61 6.49 -3.60
C PRO A 91 11.70 7.35 -2.72
N MET A 92 11.85 7.21 -1.41
CA MET A 92 11.10 7.97 -0.41
C MET A 92 11.80 7.82 0.95
N ARG A 93 12.05 8.93 1.65
CA ARG A 93 12.78 8.90 2.94
C ARG A 93 11.93 8.42 4.13
N THR A 94 11.06 7.44 3.90
CA THR A 94 10.17 6.92 4.95
C THR A 94 10.75 5.68 5.64
N CYS A 95 11.39 4.78 4.88
CA CYS A 95 12.13 3.67 5.46
C CYS A 95 13.62 4.02 5.63
N PRO A 96 14.33 3.33 6.54
CA PRO A 96 15.75 3.58 6.79
C PRO A 96 16.67 3.44 5.58
N ASP A 97 16.24 2.68 4.59
CA ASP A 97 16.94 2.45 3.32
C ASP A 97 16.65 3.50 2.25
N GLY A 98 15.87 4.54 2.54
CA GLY A 98 15.55 5.63 1.63
C GLY A 98 14.43 5.34 0.63
N PHE A 99 13.67 4.26 0.82
CA PHE A 99 12.56 3.88 -0.06
C PHE A 99 11.19 3.93 0.65
N ALA A 100 10.12 3.85 -0.14
CA ALA A 100 8.76 3.80 0.35
C ALA A 100 8.49 2.50 1.12
N PRO A 101 7.67 2.51 2.18
CA PRO A 101 7.14 1.31 2.79
C PRO A 101 6.22 0.58 1.80
N LEU A 102 6.03 -0.71 2.02
CA LEU A 102 4.98 -1.48 1.36
C LEU A 102 3.72 -1.47 2.22
N ILE A 103 2.56 -1.46 1.54
CA ILE A 103 1.27 -1.70 2.18
C ILE A 103 0.68 -3.01 1.66
N LYS A 104 0.30 -3.92 2.57
CA LYS A 104 -0.30 -5.21 2.23
C LYS A 104 -1.30 -5.64 3.30
N PRO A 105 -2.36 -6.40 2.94
CA PRO A 105 -3.22 -7.05 3.91
C PRO A 105 -2.48 -8.21 4.58
N VAL A 106 -2.73 -8.41 5.88
CA VAL A 106 -2.26 -9.59 6.61
C VAL A 106 -3.26 -10.72 6.38
N VAL A 107 -2.77 -11.84 5.85
CA VAL A 107 -3.61 -13.01 5.54
C VAL A 107 -3.37 -14.18 6.49
N ALA A 108 -2.21 -14.23 7.16
CA ALA A 108 -1.94 -15.27 8.15
C ALA A 108 -1.10 -14.74 9.31
N TRP A 109 -1.38 -15.29 10.49
CA TRP A 109 -0.86 -14.90 11.80
C TRP A 109 -0.14 -16.08 12.47
N PRO A 110 0.63 -15.85 13.55
CA PRO A 110 1.23 -16.93 14.31
C PRO A 110 0.23 -18.03 14.67
N GLY A 111 0.57 -19.28 14.32
CA GLY A 111 -0.28 -20.45 14.49
C GLY A 111 -1.07 -20.87 13.25
N ASP A 112 -1.19 -20.00 12.25
CA ASP A 112 -1.80 -20.36 10.97
C ASP A 112 -0.85 -21.23 10.12
N THR A 113 -1.45 -22.00 9.21
CA THR A 113 -0.74 -22.76 8.18
C THR A 113 -0.92 -22.07 6.84
N VAL A 114 0.19 -21.82 6.14
CA VAL A 114 0.21 -21.24 4.80
C VAL A 114 0.81 -22.26 3.83
N GLU A 115 0.12 -22.53 2.75
CA GLU A 115 0.63 -23.34 1.65
C GLU A 115 0.82 -22.47 0.42
N THR A 116 1.98 -22.57 -0.20
CA THR A 116 2.32 -21.88 -1.45
C THR A 116 2.51 -22.90 -2.57
N SER A 117 1.92 -22.64 -3.71
CA SER A 117 2.00 -23.51 -4.89
C SER A 117 1.84 -22.70 -6.18
N SER A 118 1.92 -23.37 -7.32
CA SER A 118 1.59 -22.77 -8.63
C SER A 118 0.12 -22.35 -8.74
N GLN A 119 -0.76 -22.89 -7.88
CA GLN A 119 -2.18 -22.52 -7.84
C GLN A 119 -2.45 -21.27 -6.99
N GLY A 120 -1.46 -20.80 -6.24
CA GLY A 120 -1.59 -19.63 -5.37
C GLY A 120 -1.24 -19.92 -3.93
N VAL A 121 -1.82 -19.13 -3.05
CA VAL A 121 -1.62 -19.20 -1.60
C VAL A 121 -2.88 -19.69 -0.91
N THR A 122 -2.73 -20.72 -0.10
CA THR A 122 -3.78 -21.29 0.75
C THR A 122 -3.47 -20.94 2.22
N VAL A 123 -4.46 -20.51 2.97
CA VAL A 123 -4.34 -20.25 4.42
C VAL A 123 -5.34 -21.11 5.15
N ASN A 124 -4.88 -21.97 6.06
CA ASN A 124 -5.70 -22.90 6.82
C ASN A 124 -6.65 -23.74 5.92
N GLY A 125 -6.14 -24.19 4.77
CA GLY A 125 -6.90 -24.96 3.79
C GLY A 125 -7.78 -24.13 2.83
N GLN A 126 -7.86 -22.79 2.98
CA GLN A 126 -8.65 -21.94 2.12
C GLN A 126 -7.76 -21.24 1.08
N LEU A 127 -7.98 -21.53 -0.21
CA LEU A 127 -7.27 -20.86 -1.30
C LEU A 127 -7.71 -19.39 -1.43
N LEU A 128 -6.74 -18.50 -1.43
CA LEU A 128 -6.96 -17.07 -1.63
C LEU A 128 -7.10 -16.73 -3.11
N ALA A 129 -8.10 -15.94 -3.45
CA ALA A 129 -8.32 -15.50 -4.83
C ALA A 129 -7.16 -14.64 -5.34
N ASN A 130 -6.89 -14.66 -6.65
CA ASN A 130 -5.91 -13.82 -7.36
C ASN A 130 -4.48 -13.92 -6.78
N THR A 131 -4.08 -15.07 -6.25
CA THR A 131 -2.78 -15.24 -5.61
C THR A 131 -1.82 -16.14 -6.38
N LEU A 132 -2.09 -16.40 -7.66
CA LEU A 132 -1.14 -17.06 -8.54
C LEU A 132 0.22 -16.33 -8.54
N THR A 133 1.29 -17.10 -8.61
CA THR A 133 2.63 -16.56 -8.80
C THR A 133 2.97 -16.48 -10.27
N VAL A 134 3.82 -15.53 -10.62
CA VAL A 134 4.36 -15.38 -11.97
C VAL A 134 5.89 -15.42 -11.93
N ASP A 135 6.50 -15.79 -13.02
CA ASP A 135 7.97 -15.87 -13.18
C ASP A 135 8.57 -14.60 -13.80
N ARG A 136 7.69 -13.67 -14.24
CA ARG A 136 8.07 -12.36 -14.77
C ARG A 136 7.15 -11.27 -14.24
N ASP A 137 7.72 -10.11 -13.96
CA ASP A 137 6.96 -8.92 -13.58
C ASP A 137 6.30 -8.25 -14.82
N SER A 138 5.59 -7.14 -14.59
CA SER A 138 4.91 -6.40 -15.68
C SER A 138 5.86 -5.76 -16.70
N ALA A 139 7.14 -5.61 -16.35
CA ALA A 139 8.18 -5.09 -17.24
C ALA A 139 8.98 -6.21 -17.92
N GLY A 140 8.66 -7.48 -17.64
CA GLY A 140 9.32 -8.66 -18.21
C GLY A 140 10.58 -9.10 -17.45
N HIS A 141 10.93 -8.46 -16.31
CA HIS A 141 12.05 -8.90 -15.51
C HIS A 141 11.72 -10.22 -14.81
N PRO A 142 12.70 -11.14 -14.71
CA PRO A 142 12.49 -12.40 -14.02
C PRO A 142 12.25 -12.16 -12.53
N ILE A 143 11.23 -12.81 -12.00
CA ILE A 143 10.89 -12.82 -10.58
C ILE A 143 10.73 -14.28 -10.12
N ARG A 144 11.25 -14.59 -8.95
CA ARG A 144 11.15 -15.94 -8.40
C ARG A 144 10.15 -15.98 -7.27
N PRO A 145 9.18 -16.90 -7.31
CA PRO A 145 8.32 -17.17 -6.16
C PRO A 145 9.17 -17.60 -4.96
N TYR A 146 8.66 -17.29 -3.76
CA TYR A 146 9.12 -17.94 -2.54
C TYR A 146 8.93 -19.45 -2.67
N ALA A 147 9.81 -20.23 -2.08
CA ALA A 147 9.77 -21.69 -2.26
C ALA A 147 8.37 -22.24 -2.01
N TYR A 148 7.90 -23.10 -2.90
CA TYR A 148 6.62 -23.78 -2.71
C TYR A 148 6.70 -24.76 -1.57
N GLY A 149 5.64 -24.86 -0.78
CA GLY A 149 5.58 -25.74 0.38
C GLY A 149 4.57 -25.30 1.41
N THR A 150 4.57 -26.00 2.54
CA THR A 150 3.72 -25.72 3.69
C THR A 150 4.54 -25.06 4.80
N TYR A 151 4.02 -23.95 5.32
CA TYR A 151 4.68 -23.12 6.33
C TYR A 151 3.75 -22.92 7.53
N TYR A 152 4.27 -23.18 8.72
CA TYR A 152 3.63 -22.79 9.97
C TYR A 152 4.11 -21.41 10.35
N VAL A 153 3.19 -20.45 10.48
CA VAL A 153 3.54 -19.07 10.83
C VAL A 153 4.04 -19.02 12.26
N GLN A 154 5.32 -18.67 12.41
CA GLN A 154 5.99 -18.66 13.70
C GLN A 154 5.62 -17.41 14.52
N PRO A 155 5.76 -17.42 15.87
CA PRO A 155 5.66 -16.21 16.69
C PRO A 155 6.53 -15.09 16.13
N GLY A 156 5.96 -13.89 15.99
CA GLY A 156 6.65 -12.72 15.43
C GLY A 156 6.73 -12.69 13.92
N GLN A 157 6.07 -13.59 13.21
CA GLN A 157 5.93 -13.57 11.74
C GLN A 157 4.50 -13.23 11.32
N LEU A 158 4.37 -12.67 10.13
CA LEU A 158 3.10 -12.41 9.45
C LEU A 158 3.24 -12.77 7.97
N TRP A 159 2.18 -13.29 7.37
CA TRP A 159 2.10 -13.42 5.92
C TRP A 159 1.20 -12.33 5.37
N VAL A 160 1.70 -11.66 4.34
CA VAL A 160 1.04 -10.51 3.71
C VAL A 160 0.87 -10.78 2.23
N VAL A 161 -0.37 -10.95 1.79
CA VAL A 161 -0.68 -11.31 0.39
C VAL A 161 -1.89 -10.52 -0.07
N SER A 162 -1.80 -9.86 -1.21
CA SER A 162 -2.92 -9.12 -1.78
C SER A 162 -3.69 -9.97 -2.80
N SER A 163 -4.97 -10.17 -2.54
CA SER A 163 -5.95 -10.72 -3.50
C SER A 163 -6.53 -9.63 -4.41
N PHE A 164 -6.27 -8.35 -4.12
CA PHE A 164 -6.74 -7.23 -4.93
C PHE A 164 -6.05 -7.17 -6.30
N SER A 165 -4.74 -7.41 -6.33
CA SER A 165 -3.96 -7.38 -7.56
C SER A 165 -3.13 -8.66 -7.73
N PRO A 166 -3.31 -9.42 -8.82
CA PRO A 166 -2.51 -10.59 -9.11
C PRO A 166 -1.02 -10.25 -9.33
N LYS A 167 -0.73 -8.98 -9.68
CA LYS A 167 0.63 -8.45 -9.89
C LYS A 167 1.25 -7.88 -8.61
N SER A 168 0.63 -8.09 -7.44
CA SER A 168 1.17 -7.60 -6.18
C SER A 168 2.48 -8.32 -5.85
N PHE A 169 3.51 -7.54 -5.54
CA PHE A 169 4.76 -8.05 -4.99
C PHE A 169 4.63 -8.13 -3.46
N ASP A 170 4.51 -9.35 -2.93
CA ASP A 170 4.17 -9.64 -1.54
C ASP A 170 4.78 -10.97 -1.07
N SER A 171 4.28 -11.57 0.01
CA SER A 171 4.83 -12.80 0.59
C SER A 171 4.91 -13.99 -0.37
N ARG A 172 4.23 -13.94 -1.50
CA ARG A 172 4.42 -14.90 -2.58
C ARG A 172 5.85 -14.94 -3.12
N TYR A 173 6.60 -13.85 -2.93
CA TYR A 173 7.95 -13.67 -3.49
C TYR A 173 9.03 -13.52 -2.41
N PHE A 174 8.72 -12.95 -1.26
CA PHE A 174 9.70 -12.75 -0.20
C PHE A 174 9.43 -13.54 1.10
N GLY A 175 8.33 -14.31 1.13
CA GLY A 175 7.96 -15.10 2.31
C GLY A 175 7.37 -14.27 3.46
N PRO A 176 7.35 -14.81 4.69
CA PRO A 176 6.80 -14.12 5.84
C PRO A 176 7.63 -12.89 6.22
N ILE A 177 6.95 -11.87 6.72
CA ILE A 177 7.60 -10.65 7.25
C ILE A 177 7.72 -10.74 8.77
N PRO A 178 8.79 -10.18 9.37
CA PRO A 178 8.85 -10.01 10.81
C PRO A 178 7.82 -8.97 11.27
N ALA A 179 7.03 -9.28 12.30
CA ALA A 179 6.06 -8.34 12.87
C ALA A 179 6.71 -7.02 13.32
N ARG A 180 7.99 -7.05 13.75
CA ARG A 180 8.75 -5.85 14.10
C ARG A 180 9.06 -4.91 12.92
N SER A 181 8.90 -5.37 11.68
CA SER A 181 9.05 -4.52 10.49
C SER A 181 7.83 -3.63 10.22
N VAL A 182 6.71 -3.93 10.86
CA VAL A 182 5.47 -3.17 10.76
C VAL A 182 5.66 -1.81 11.41
N ARG A 183 5.31 -0.76 10.70
CA ARG A 183 5.33 0.63 11.16
C ARG A 183 3.95 1.09 11.61
N HIS A 184 2.93 0.79 10.81
CA HIS A 184 1.55 1.16 11.09
C HIS A 184 0.62 0.01 10.72
N TRP A 185 -0.38 -0.19 11.56
CA TRP A 185 -1.52 -1.04 11.29
C TRP A 185 -2.65 -0.16 10.82
N VAL A 186 -3.27 -0.50 9.70
CA VAL A 186 -4.29 0.36 9.11
C VAL A 186 -5.46 -0.47 8.60
N GLN A 187 -6.61 0.20 8.46
CA GLN A 187 -7.79 -0.35 7.77
C GLN A 187 -8.22 0.59 6.65
N PRO A 188 -8.80 0.09 5.56
CA PRO A 188 -9.42 0.92 4.53
C PRO A 188 -10.46 1.85 5.15
N PHE A 189 -10.40 3.15 4.80
CA PHE A 189 -11.36 4.16 5.26
C PHE A 189 -12.16 4.73 4.08
N LEU A 190 -11.48 5.28 3.10
CA LEU A 190 -12.06 5.77 1.86
C LEU A 190 -11.14 5.31 0.72
N VAL A 191 -11.48 4.18 0.13
CA VAL A 191 -10.70 3.53 -0.91
C VAL A 191 -11.57 3.24 -2.12
N GLU A 192 -10.94 3.06 -3.29
CA GLU A 192 -11.65 2.58 -4.47
C GLU A 192 -12.37 1.25 -4.18
N ASN A 193 -13.51 1.03 -4.85
CA ASN A 193 -14.28 -0.19 -4.66
C ASN A 193 -13.39 -1.41 -4.90
N GLN A 194 -13.39 -2.32 -3.93
CA GLN A 194 -12.74 -3.61 -4.10
C GLN A 194 -13.43 -4.31 -5.28
N TYR A 195 -12.67 -4.58 -6.32
CA TYR A 195 -13.14 -5.44 -7.39
C TYR A 195 -13.32 -6.84 -6.79
N HIS A 196 -14.57 -7.18 -6.43
CA HIS A 196 -14.96 -8.55 -6.23
C HIS A 196 -15.20 -9.14 -7.63
N PRO A 197 -14.32 -10.02 -8.14
CA PRO A 197 -14.73 -10.80 -9.31
C PRO A 197 -16.02 -11.52 -8.90
N ALA A 198 -17.06 -11.31 -9.69
CA ALA A 198 -18.33 -11.98 -9.50
C ALA A 198 -18.03 -13.48 -9.26
N SER A 199 -18.59 -14.02 -8.18
CA SER A 199 -18.58 -15.46 -7.94
C SER A 199 -19.16 -16.11 -9.18
N SER A 200 -18.31 -16.78 -9.96
CA SER A 200 -18.78 -17.65 -11.03
C SER A 200 -19.44 -18.86 -10.38
N THR A 201 -20.69 -18.70 -10.01
CA THR A 201 -21.61 -19.83 -9.86
C THR A 201 -21.79 -20.48 -11.22
N LYS A 202 -21.11 -21.59 -11.42
CA LYS A 202 -21.54 -22.70 -12.28
C LYS A 202 -21.08 -24.00 -11.66
#